data_f43535bb0e12e673d1f1122d8ccd9b29
#
_entry.id   f43535bb0e12e673d1f1122d8ccd9b29
#
_cell.length_a   1.000
_cell.length_b   1.000
_cell.length_c   1.000
_cell.angle_alpha   90.00
_cell.angle_beta   90.00
_cell.angle_gamma   90.00
#
_symmetry.space_group_name_H-M   'P 1'
#
loop_
_entity.id
_entity.type
_entity.pdbx_description
1 polymer ?
#
loop_
_entity_poly.entity_id
_entity_poly.type
_entity_poly.pdbx_seq_one_letter_code
_entity_poly.pdbx_strand_id
1 'polypeptide(L)'
;MTSLISRTGRVQSWIDDPTSRLPVSCTVFVVEDSMEGPNGIEASWRFVSHALRFGAGCAVHLSKIRPKGSENGKGLTASGPVSFAKIYSTLNETLRRGGVYKNGAVVCHIDIDHPDIVDFITTPRGELPWIKRCVNLNDAKWKDADQTTKDALIYGIRSGDIWLNKIKHDKNGKRIRGNVCLEVYLPSRGTCLLQHLNCGACKITDVSKGFVEGMRDLCDLHSKTGVDSSGEYLPSETDRQVGFGLLGLANLLRQNNITYEQFGDALQATNDGIPGLGTAGLLAAEFYKGIQGAADVAREYNMDRAFAIAPTASCSYRSKDLEGFTCTPEIAPPIARSVDRDSGTFGVQTYNYGDVEIASEVGWDAYKKVADELMYMLQHTGLLHGYSFNSWSDVVTYDEQFVEEWL
;
A
#
# COMPACT_ATOMS: atom_id res chain seq x y z
N MET A 1 -10.68 -23.54 -1.09
CA MET A 1 -9.95 -22.40 -0.50
C MET A 1 -10.38 -22.27 0.94
N THR A 2 -9.47 -22.18 1.86
CA THR A 2 -9.79 -22.04 3.27
C THR A 2 -10.41 -20.67 3.52
N SER A 3 -11.33 -20.57 4.46
CA SER A 3 -11.93 -19.29 4.92
C SER A 3 -10.89 -18.32 5.52
N LEU A 4 -9.64 -18.77 5.64
CA LEU A 4 -8.52 -18.01 6.21
C LEU A 4 -7.93 -16.97 5.25
N ILE A 5 -8.21 -17.07 3.95
CA ILE A 5 -7.62 -16.19 2.94
C ILE A 5 -8.65 -15.23 2.36
N SER A 6 -8.30 -13.95 2.34
CA SER A 6 -9.09 -12.90 1.70
C SER A 6 -8.38 -12.36 0.46
N ARG A 7 -9.05 -12.46 -0.69
CA ARG A 7 -8.55 -11.93 -1.98
C ARG A 7 -9.10 -10.54 -2.26
N THR A 8 -8.30 -9.73 -2.93
CA THR A 8 -8.80 -8.46 -3.46
C THR A 8 -9.91 -8.71 -4.47
N GLY A 9 -10.86 -7.78 -4.58
CA GLY A 9 -11.94 -7.93 -5.56
C GLY A 9 -11.44 -8.04 -7.00
N ARG A 10 -10.32 -7.41 -7.32
CA ARG A 10 -9.70 -7.48 -8.65
C ARG A 10 -9.15 -8.86 -8.96
N VAL A 11 -8.44 -9.45 -8.03
CA VAL A 11 -7.91 -10.82 -8.16
C VAL A 11 -9.05 -11.82 -8.28
N GLN A 12 -10.11 -11.68 -7.47
CA GLN A 12 -11.27 -12.55 -7.55
C GLN A 12 -11.99 -12.40 -8.89
N SER A 13 -12.22 -11.17 -9.35
CA SER A 13 -12.86 -10.92 -10.66
C SER A 13 -12.06 -11.47 -11.83
N TRP A 14 -10.74 -11.45 -11.75
CA TRP A 14 -9.89 -12.08 -12.76
C TRP A 14 -9.99 -13.61 -12.73
N ILE A 15 -10.03 -14.22 -11.55
CA ILE A 15 -10.20 -15.67 -11.41
C ILE A 15 -11.55 -16.10 -12.02
N ASP A 16 -12.60 -15.30 -11.78
CA ASP A 16 -13.95 -15.59 -12.26
C ASP A 16 -14.08 -15.36 -13.79
N ASP A 17 -13.38 -14.35 -14.33
CA ASP A 17 -13.37 -14.02 -15.77
C ASP A 17 -11.98 -13.51 -16.20
N PRO A 18 -11.06 -14.43 -16.54
CA PRO A 18 -9.70 -14.07 -16.94
C PRO A 18 -9.60 -13.32 -18.25
N THR A 19 -10.66 -13.29 -19.06
CA THR A 19 -10.63 -12.66 -20.40
C THR A 19 -10.90 -11.17 -20.37
N SER A 20 -11.64 -10.68 -19.37
CA SER A 20 -12.08 -9.27 -19.29
C SER A 20 -11.36 -8.45 -18.21
N ARG A 21 -10.55 -9.07 -17.39
CA ARG A 21 -9.87 -8.44 -16.26
C ARG A 21 -8.39 -8.76 -16.21
N LEU A 22 -7.59 -7.80 -15.77
CA LEU A 22 -6.20 -8.05 -15.41
C LEU A 22 -6.10 -8.31 -13.91
N PRO A 23 -5.27 -9.29 -13.50
CA PRO A 23 -5.04 -9.58 -12.08
C PRO A 23 -4.09 -8.59 -11.42
N VAL A 24 -4.01 -7.38 -11.94
CA VAL A 24 -3.11 -6.33 -11.45
C VAL A 24 -3.83 -5.50 -10.42
N SER A 25 -3.41 -5.58 -9.16
CA SER A 25 -3.91 -4.71 -8.10
C SER A 25 -3.29 -3.34 -8.20
N CYS A 26 -1.97 -3.28 -8.38
CA CYS A 26 -1.19 -2.05 -8.44
C CYS A 26 -0.07 -2.16 -9.47
N THR A 27 0.25 -1.03 -10.09
CA THR A 27 1.37 -0.87 -11.01
C THR A 27 2.01 0.52 -10.85
N VAL A 28 3.22 0.65 -11.36
CA VAL A 28 4.04 1.86 -11.27
C VAL A 28 4.58 2.21 -12.65
N PHE A 29 4.61 3.48 -12.97
CA PHE A 29 5.28 4.00 -14.16
C PHE A 29 6.22 5.15 -13.77
N VAL A 30 7.49 5.03 -14.11
CA VAL A 30 8.50 6.09 -13.94
C VAL A 30 8.62 6.84 -15.25
N VAL A 31 8.22 8.10 -15.26
CA VAL A 31 8.21 8.93 -16.48
C VAL A 31 9.59 9.51 -16.72
N GLU A 32 10.15 9.22 -17.89
CA GLU A 32 11.39 9.85 -18.35
C GLU A 32 11.14 11.28 -18.87
N ASP A 33 12.15 12.14 -18.77
CA ASP A 33 12.08 13.54 -19.18
C ASP A 33 12.13 13.70 -20.72
N SER A 34 11.14 13.12 -21.39
CA SER A 34 10.98 13.17 -22.85
C SER A 34 9.50 12.98 -23.19
N MET A 35 9.02 13.64 -24.22
CA MET A 35 7.68 13.35 -24.75
C MET A 35 7.63 11.98 -25.39
N GLU A 36 8.67 11.62 -26.14
CA GLU A 36 8.77 10.40 -26.94
C GLU A 36 9.49 9.27 -26.21
N GLY A 37 9.49 8.10 -26.84
CA GLY A 37 10.18 6.92 -26.33
C GLY A 37 9.30 5.98 -25.50
N PRO A 38 9.80 4.77 -25.16
CA PRO A 38 9.00 3.73 -24.54
C PRO A 38 8.59 4.07 -23.09
N ASN A 39 9.30 4.97 -22.43
CA ASN A 39 9.05 5.39 -21.03
C ASN A 39 8.85 6.92 -20.92
N GLY A 40 8.60 7.60 -22.02
CA GLY A 40 8.35 9.03 -22.04
C GLY A 40 6.93 9.40 -21.60
N ILE A 41 6.62 10.66 -21.67
CA ILE A 41 5.35 11.24 -21.19
C ILE A 41 4.16 10.68 -21.97
N GLU A 42 4.23 10.61 -23.30
CA GLU A 42 3.15 10.03 -24.13
C GLU A 42 2.92 8.54 -23.83
N ALA A 43 3.99 7.77 -23.66
CA ALA A 43 3.90 6.37 -23.25
C ALA A 43 3.24 6.21 -21.89
N SER A 44 3.47 7.14 -20.96
CA SER A 44 2.83 7.15 -19.65
C SER A 44 1.31 7.35 -19.73
N TRP A 45 0.83 8.15 -20.65
CA TRP A 45 -0.61 8.34 -20.85
C TRP A 45 -1.29 7.07 -21.33
N ARG A 46 -0.68 6.37 -22.29
CA ARG A 46 -1.16 5.06 -22.76
C ARG A 46 -1.16 4.04 -21.62
N PHE A 47 -0.09 3.99 -20.84
CA PHE A 47 0.04 3.08 -19.71
C PHE A 47 -1.03 3.32 -18.64
N VAL A 48 -1.23 4.56 -18.21
CA VAL A 48 -2.25 4.93 -17.22
C VAL A 48 -3.64 4.62 -17.73
N SER A 49 -3.92 4.97 -19.00
CA SER A 49 -5.20 4.65 -19.65
C SER A 49 -5.47 3.14 -19.67
N HIS A 50 -4.48 2.33 -20.00
CA HIS A 50 -4.59 0.87 -19.97
C HIS A 50 -4.88 0.35 -18.56
N ALA A 51 -4.09 0.76 -17.58
CA ALA A 51 -4.26 0.34 -16.19
C ALA A 51 -5.67 0.68 -15.65
N LEU A 52 -6.13 1.89 -15.86
CA LEU A 52 -7.46 2.35 -15.42
C LEU A 52 -8.60 1.58 -16.07
N ARG A 53 -8.51 1.32 -17.39
CA ARG A 53 -9.55 0.56 -18.11
C ARG A 53 -9.71 -0.86 -17.58
N PHE A 54 -8.64 -1.49 -17.15
CA PHE A 54 -8.64 -2.84 -16.59
C PHE A 54 -8.73 -2.89 -15.06
N GLY A 55 -8.93 -1.74 -14.43
CA GLY A 55 -9.23 -1.63 -13.00
C GLY A 55 -8.02 -1.64 -12.07
N ALA A 56 -6.78 -1.50 -12.59
CA ALA A 56 -5.58 -1.38 -11.77
C ALA A 56 -5.41 0.04 -11.23
N GLY A 57 -4.86 0.16 -10.02
CA GLY A 57 -4.32 1.43 -9.51
C GLY A 57 -2.96 1.71 -10.13
N CYS A 58 -2.70 2.97 -10.48
CA CYS A 58 -1.46 3.37 -11.13
C CYS A 58 -0.77 4.49 -10.35
N ALA A 59 0.48 4.28 -9.97
CA ALA A 59 1.36 5.31 -9.43
C ALA A 59 2.28 5.84 -10.54
N VAL A 60 2.25 7.15 -10.75
CA VAL A 60 3.05 7.84 -11.78
C VAL A 60 4.13 8.66 -11.08
N HIS A 61 5.38 8.33 -11.33
CA HIS A 61 6.53 9.01 -10.73
C HIS A 61 7.07 10.07 -11.67
N LEU A 62 7.01 11.33 -11.25
CA LEU A 62 7.28 12.51 -12.08
C LEU A 62 8.61 13.20 -11.75
N SER A 63 9.41 12.65 -10.85
CA SER A 63 10.63 13.30 -10.34
C SER A 63 11.70 13.58 -11.39
N LYS A 64 11.71 12.81 -12.48
CA LYS A 64 12.67 12.98 -13.57
C LYS A 64 12.31 14.12 -14.54
N ILE A 65 11.06 14.57 -14.54
CA ILE A 65 10.60 15.66 -15.38
C ILE A 65 11.27 16.95 -14.93
N ARG A 66 11.90 17.65 -15.88
CA ARG A 66 12.57 18.92 -15.62
C ARG A 66 11.65 19.95 -15.02
N PRO A 67 12.15 20.85 -14.17
CA PRO A 67 11.33 21.85 -13.51
C PRO A 67 10.77 22.87 -14.50
N LYS A 68 9.66 23.49 -14.09
CA LYS A 68 9.04 24.61 -14.79
C LYS A 68 10.06 25.72 -15.08
N GLY A 69 10.02 26.23 -16.27
CA GLY A 69 10.91 27.30 -16.71
C GLY A 69 12.27 26.84 -17.26
N SER A 70 12.55 25.53 -17.21
CA SER A 70 13.78 25.00 -17.85
C SER A 70 13.71 25.17 -19.36
N GLU A 71 14.81 25.59 -19.97
CA GLU A 71 14.91 25.69 -21.41
C GLU A 71 15.15 24.33 -22.06
N ASN A 72 14.52 24.09 -23.19
CA ASN A 72 14.65 22.83 -23.94
C ASN A 72 15.65 22.90 -25.11
N GLY A 73 16.45 23.94 -25.19
CA GLY A 73 17.42 24.16 -26.29
C GLY A 73 16.81 24.56 -27.63
N LYS A 74 15.47 24.69 -27.72
CA LYS A 74 14.73 25.10 -28.92
C LYS A 74 13.93 26.40 -28.70
N GLY A 75 14.28 27.16 -27.67
CA GLY A 75 13.60 28.42 -27.33
C GLY A 75 12.23 28.25 -26.65
N LEU A 76 11.89 27.04 -26.23
CA LEU A 76 10.67 26.75 -25.48
C LEU A 76 11.02 26.43 -24.03
N THR A 77 10.17 26.85 -23.10
CA THR A 77 10.31 26.58 -21.69
C THR A 77 9.42 25.42 -21.26
N ALA A 78 9.94 24.59 -20.35
CA ALA A 78 9.20 23.47 -19.78
C ALA A 78 8.07 23.97 -18.87
N SER A 79 6.92 23.30 -18.91
CA SER A 79 5.78 23.58 -18.04
C SER A 79 5.90 22.93 -16.65
N GLY A 80 6.79 21.95 -16.48
CA GLY A 80 7.06 21.26 -15.23
C GLY A 80 6.11 20.10 -14.90
N PRO A 81 6.43 19.30 -13.86
CA PRO A 81 5.68 18.09 -13.54
C PRO A 81 4.24 18.35 -13.06
N VAL A 82 3.97 19.49 -12.42
CA VAL A 82 2.62 19.83 -11.96
C VAL A 82 1.66 20.00 -13.14
N SER A 83 2.13 20.61 -14.23
CA SER A 83 1.37 20.75 -15.45
C SER A 83 0.99 19.40 -16.06
N PHE A 84 1.91 18.45 -16.08
CA PHE A 84 1.64 17.08 -16.55
C PHE A 84 0.71 16.30 -15.60
N ALA A 85 0.77 16.58 -14.31
CA ALA A 85 -0.15 15.97 -13.33
C ALA A 85 -1.63 16.24 -13.66
N LYS A 86 -1.95 17.38 -14.27
CA LYS A 86 -3.31 17.71 -14.74
C LYS A 86 -3.82 16.75 -15.80
N ILE A 87 -2.94 16.22 -16.65
CA ILE A 87 -3.32 15.26 -17.70
C ILE A 87 -3.75 13.93 -17.06
N TYR A 88 -3.03 13.44 -16.08
CA TYR A 88 -3.41 12.20 -15.36
C TYR A 88 -4.72 12.37 -14.59
N SER A 89 -4.95 13.54 -14.01
CA SER A 89 -6.23 13.88 -13.38
C SER A 89 -7.39 13.82 -14.38
N THR A 90 -7.23 14.42 -15.53
CA THR A 90 -8.24 14.43 -16.62
C THR A 90 -8.44 13.02 -17.20
N LEU A 91 -7.38 12.24 -17.38
CA LEU A 91 -7.50 10.84 -17.81
C LEU A 91 -8.36 10.01 -16.85
N ASN A 92 -8.11 10.16 -15.54
CA ASN A 92 -8.88 9.43 -14.55
C ASN A 92 -10.35 9.87 -14.53
N GLU A 93 -10.61 11.17 -14.61
CA GLU A 93 -11.96 11.69 -14.73
C GLU A 93 -12.70 11.15 -15.97
N THR A 94 -12.04 11.20 -17.13
CA THR A 94 -12.63 10.82 -18.41
C THR A 94 -12.90 9.32 -18.52
N LEU A 95 -11.99 8.51 -18.01
CA LEU A 95 -12.09 7.04 -18.09
C LEU A 95 -12.94 6.44 -16.96
N ARG A 96 -13.35 7.24 -16.01
CA ARG A 96 -14.27 6.83 -14.98
C ARG A 96 -15.59 6.41 -15.61
N ARG A 97 -15.99 5.19 -15.36
CA ARG A 97 -17.24 4.65 -15.90
C ARG A 97 -18.41 5.12 -15.04
N GLY A 98 -19.29 5.92 -15.63
CA GLY A 98 -20.37 6.64 -14.99
C GLY A 98 -21.18 5.84 -13.94
N GLY A 99 -20.98 6.16 -12.69
CA GLY A 99 -21.81 5.73 -11.55
C GLY A 99 -21.71 4.27 -11.13
N VAL A 100 -21.43 3.34 -12.04
CA VAL A 100 -21.45 1.88 -11.76
C VAL A 100 -20.09 1.37 -11.31
N TYR A 101 -19.00 2.04 -11.67
CA TYR A 101 -17.65 1.64 -11.31
C TYR A 101 -16.96 2.71 -10.47
N LYS A 102 -16.22 2.26 -9.44
CA LYS A 102 -15.38 3.15 -8.63
C LYS A 102 -14.36 3.85 -9.54
N ASN A 103 -14.05 5.10 -9.21
CA ASN A 103 -12.97 5.84 -9.85
C ASN A 103 -11.67 5.01 -9.78
N GLY A 104 -10.90 5.00 -10.85
CA GLY A 104 -9.56 4.46 -10.83
C GLY A 104 -8.70 5.24 -9.83
N ALA A 105 -7.77 4.57 -9.20
CA ALA A 105 -6.82 5.21 -8.30
C ALA A 105 -5.57 5.60 -9.08
N VAL A 106 -5.27 6.89 -9.11
CA VAL A 106 -4.02 7.43 -9.67
C VAL A 106 -3.34 8.28 -8.59
N VAL A 107 -2.08 7.99 -8.33
CA VAL A 107 -1.23 8.77 -7.43
C VAL A 107 -0.03 9.28 -8.21
N CYS A 108 0.17 10.60 -8.19
CA CYS A 108 1.38 11.22 -8.72
C CYS A 108 2.40 11.39 -7.60
N HIS A 109 3.61 10.91 -7.84
CA HIS A 109 4.73 10.97 -6.91
C HIS A 109 5.80 11.95 -7.39
N ILE A 110 6.35 12.70 -6.45
CA ILE A 110 7.54 13.54 -6.66
C ILE A 110 8.48 13.41 -5.48
N ASP A 111 9.78 13.48 -5.73
CA ASP A 111 10.79 13.49 -4.68
C ASP A 111 10.87 14.87 -4.03
N ILE A 112 11.13 14.89 -2.72
CA ILE A 112 11.15 16.13 -1.92
C ILE A 112 12.19 17.16 -2.40
N ASP A 113 13.26 16.72 -3.06
CA ASP A 113 14.33 17.57 -3.58
C ASP A 113 14.09 18.12 -5.00
N HIS A 114 12.92 17.82 -5.60
CA HIS A 114 12.59 18.39 -6.90
C HIS A 114 12.40 19.90 -6.79
N PRO A 115 12.92 20.74 -7.74
CA PRO A 115 12.75 22.18 -7.67
C PRO A 115 11.30 22.68 -7.61
N ASP A 116 10.36 21.94 -8.18
CA ASP A 116 8.93 22.30 -8.19
C ASP A 116 8.15 21.65 -7.02
N ILE A 117 8.82 21.15 -5.99
CA ILE A 117 8.17 20.40 -4.90
C ILE A 117 7.13 21.24 -4.14
N VAL A 118 7.44 22.50 -3.84
CA VAL A 118 6.51 23.38 -3.11
C VAL A 118 5.26 23.66 -3.96
N ASP A 119 5.44 23.89 -5.24
CA ASP A 119 4.31 24.09 -6.19
C ASP A 119 3.44 22.83 -6.27
N PHE A 120 4.07 21.64 -6.34
CA PHE A 120 3.36 20.36 -6.32
C PHE A 120 2.55 20.13 -5.03
N ILE A 121 3.12 20.46 -3.87
CA ILE A 121 2.45 20.30 -2.57
C ILE A 121 1.30 21.29 -2.42
N THR A 122 1.51 22.55 -2.80
CA THR A 122 0.59 23.66 -2.53
C THR A 122 -0.49 23.86 -3.59
N THR A 123 -0.41 23.18 -4.71
CA THR A 123 -1.45 23.24 -5.75
C THR A 123 -2.80 22.85 -5.13
N PRO A 124 -3.84 23.69 -5.26
CA PRO A 124 -5.15 23.40 -4.70
C PRO A 124 -5.73 22.07 -5.19
N ARG A 125 -6.40 21.34 -4.31
CA ARG A 125 -7.05 20.04 -4.65
C ARG A 125 -7.99 20.17 -5.84
N GLY A 126 -8.69 21.30 -5.96
CA GLY A 126 -9.62 21.57 -7.07
C GLY A 126 -8.97 21.66 -8.45
N GLU A 127 -7.66 21.88 -8.54
CA GLU A 127 -6.92 21.86 -9.82
C GLU A 127 -6.50 20.44 -10.23
N LEU A 128 -6.41 19.51 -9.28
CA LEU A 128 -6.01 18.11 -9.47
C LEU A 128 -7.01 17.16 -8.79
N PRO A 129 -8.30 17.25 -9.09
CA PRO A 129 -9.35 16.61 -8.27
C PRO A 129 -9.36 15.08 -8.36
N TRP A 130 -8.83 14.51 -9.43
CA TRP A 130 -8.93 13.07 -9.71
C TRP A 130 -7.64 12.31 -9.53
N ILE A 131 -6.64 12.92 -8.92
CA ILE A 131 -5.40 12.24 -8.50
C ILE A 131 -5.16 12.48 -7.00
N LYS A 132 -4.37 11.59 -6.41
CA LYS A 132 -3.72 11.82 -5.12
C LYS A 132 -2.26 12.20 -5.36
N ARG A 133 -1.66 12.86 -4.37
CA ARG A 133 -0.27 13.32 -4.45
C ARG A 133 0.55 12.71 -3.33
N CYS A 134 1.76 12.29 -3.67
CA CYS A 134 2.68 11.69 -2.73
C CYS A 134 4.08 12.29 -2.88
N VAL A 135 4.73 12.56 -1.76
CA VAL A 135 6.11 13.01 -1.70
C VAL A 135 7.00 11.88 -1.25
N ASN A 136 8.04 11.59 -2.05
CA ASN A 136 9.03 10.57 -1.71
C ASN A 136 10.22 11.21 -1.00
N LEU A 137 10.65 10.61 0.11
CA LEU A 137 11.77 11.11 0.88
C LEU A 137 12.53 10.00 1.61
N ASN A 138 13.73 10.34 2.07
CA ASN A 138 14.57 9.57 2.98
C ASN A 138 15.25 10.54 3.97
N ASP A 139 15.97 10.01 4.93
CA ASP A 139 16.66 10.81 5.96
C ASP A 139 17.56 11.90 5.36
N ALA A 140 18.36 11.55 4.35
CA ALA A 140 19.30 12.50 3.75
C ALA A 140 18.55 13.65 3.06
N LYS A 141 17.58 13.34 2.23
CA LYS A 141 16.79 14.36 1.51
C LYS A 141 15.93 15.21 2.45
N TRP A 142 15.44 14.62 3.53
CA TRP A 142 14.71 15.38 4.56
C TRP A 142 15.62 16.37 5.27
N LYS A 143 16.81 15.95 5.68
CA LYS A 143 17.80 16.83 6.32
C LYS A 143 18.25 17.98 5.42
N ASP A 144 18.40 17.72 4.14
CA ASP A 144 18.82 18.71 3.14
C ASP A 144 17.70 19.66 2.68
N ALA A 145 16.45 19.34 2.95
CA ALA A 145 15.30 20.16 2.58
C ALA A 145 15.29 21.48 3.35
N ASP A 146 14.98 22.57 2.66
CA ASP A 146 14.83 23.88 3.29
C ASP A 146 13.53 23.97 4.14
N GLN A 147 13.48 24.96 5.01
CA GLN A 147 12.34 25.10 5.94
C GLN A 147 11.01 25.34 5.19
N THR A 148 11.04 26.09 4.09
CA THR A 148 9.84 26.33 3.26
C THR A 148 9.26 25.02 2.74
N THR A 149 10.09 24.11 2.27
CA THR A 149 9.68 22.77 1.80
C THR A 149 9.13 21.94 2.95
N LYS A 150 9.80 21.93 4.11
CA LYS A 150 9.34 21.21 5.31
C LYS A 150 7.98 21.70 5.78
N ASP A 151 7.81 23.02 5.89
CA ASP A 151 6.55 23.64 6.31
C ASP A 151 5.41 23.32 5.33
N ALA A 152 5.66 23.38 4.04
CA ALA A 152 4.69 23.02 3.01
C ALA A 152 4.29 21.54 3.13
N LEU A 153 5.25 20.65 3.34
CA LEU A 153 4.98 19.21 3.49
C LEU A 153 4.11 18.92 4.73
N ILE A 154 4.45 19.51 5.87
CA ILE A 154 3.67 19.35 7.10
C ILE A 154 2.24 19.86 6.91
N TYR A 155 2.08 21.02 6.28
CA TYR A 155 0.75 21.54 5.95
C TYR A 155 -0.02 20.56 5.05
N GLY A 156 0.61 20.03 4.01
CA GLY A 156 -0.01 19.07 3.09
C GLY A 156 -0.42 17.76 3.76
N ILE A 157 0.36 17.28 4.73
CA ILE A 157 0.00 16.10 5.53
C ILE A 157 -1.20 16.40 6.43
N ARG A 158 -1.18 17.51 7.13
CA ARG A 158 -2.28 17.93 8.04
C ARG A 158 -3.60 18.12 7.31
N SER A 159 -3.56 18.66 6.09
CA SER A 159 -4.76 18.84 5.26
C SER A 159 -5.25 17.53 4.63
N GLY A 160 -4.47 16.47 4.68
CA GLY A 160 -4.75 15.19 4.01
C GLY A 160 -4.54 15.22 2.50
N ASP A 161 -3.91 16.27 1.96
CA ASP A 161 -3.66 16.42 0.53
C ASP A 161 -2.42 15.68 0.06
N ILE A 162 -1.44 15.48 0.94
CA ILE A 162 -0.14 14.90 0.64
C ILE A 162 0.08 13.64 1.47
N TRP A 163 0.46 12.57 0.80
CA TRP A 163 0.94 11.33 1.40
C TRP A 163 2.46 11.27 1.37
N LEU A 164 3.03 10.48 2.25
CA LEU A 164 4.48 10.25 2.33
C LEU A 164 4.83 8.85 1.85
N ASN A 165 5.96 8.74 1.17
CA ASN A 165 6.51 7.46 0.74
C ASN A 165 8.04 7.44 0.93
N LYS A 166 8.56 6.32 1.41
CA LYS A 166 10.01 6.14 1.58
C LYS A 166 10.69 5.87 0.25
N ILE A 167 11.90 6.40 0.07
CA ILE A 167 12.76 6.04 -1.05
C ILE A 167 13.44 4.72 -0.72
N LYS A 168 13.25 3.71 -1.57
CA LYS A 168 13.81 2.36 -1.40
C LYS A 168 14.56 1.88 -2.63
N HIS A 169 15.49 0.97 -2.40
CA HIS A 169 16.28 0.29 -3.42
C HIS A 169 16.15 -1.22 -3.26
N ASP A 170 16.25 -1.95 -4.36
CA ASP A 170 16.28 -3.40 -4.34
C ASP A 170 17.67 -3.93 -3.89
N LYS A 171 17.80 -5.25 -3.82
CA LYS A 171 19.05 -5.93 -3.44
C LYS A 171 20.25 -5.62 -4.34
N ASN A 172 20.01 -5.10 -5.54
CA ASN A 172 21.04 -4.71 -6.51
C ASN A 172 21.34 -3.21 -6.49
N GLY A 173 20.75 -2.45 -5.55
CA GLY A 173 20.89 -1.02 -5.44
C GLY A 173 20.07 -0.22 -6.45
N LYS A 174 19.21 -0.86 -7.24
CA LYS A 174 18.31 -0.17 -8.16
C LYS A 174 17.10 0.38 -7.41
N ARG A 175 16.78 1.64 -7.66
CA ARG A 175 15.61 2.26 -7.04
C ARG A 175 14.32 1.59 -7.48
N ILE A 176 13.49 1.24 -6.52
CA ILE A 176 12.12 0.79 -6.69
C ILE A 176 11.15 1.85 -6.17
N ARG A 177 9.93 1.87 -6.69
CA ARG A 177 8.97 2.98 -6.49
C ARG A 177 7.70 2.50 -5.81
N GLY A 178 7.17 3.32 -4.91
CA GLY A 178 5.92 3.07 -4.24
C GLY A 178 4.71 3.06 -5.18
N ASN A 179 3.77 2.16 -4.89
CA ASN A 179 2.50 2.05 -5.60
C ASN A 179 1.48 3.11 -5.14
N VAL A 180 0.21 2.91 -5.46
CA VAL A 180 -0.90 3.81 -5.11
C VAL A 180 -1.11 3.88 -3.60
N CYS A 181 -1.12 2.74 -2.92
CA CYS A 181 -1.40 2.63 -1.48
C CYS A 181 -0.13 2.61 -0.62
N LEU A 182 1.04 2.74 -1.22
CA LEU A 182 2.36 2.91 -0.59
C LEU A 182 2.90 1.70 0.17
N GLU A 183 2.27 0.55 0.07
CA GLU A 183 2.73 -0.70 0.71
C GLU A 183 3.62 -1.56 -0.17
N VAL A 184 3.59 -1.35 -1.49
CA VAL A 184 4.34 -2.14 -2.49
C VAL A 184 5.36 -1.27 -3.21
N TYR A 185 6.52 -1.82 -3.49
CA TYR A 185 7.59 -1.16 -4.22
C TYR A 185 7.95 -1.96 -5.47
N LEU A 186 7.86 -1.31 -6.62
CA LEU A 186 7.95 -1.93 -7.92
C LEU A 186 9.00 -1.25 -8.81
N PRO A 187 9.62 -1.99 -9.74
CA PRO A 187 10.25 -1.38 -10.91
C PRO A 187 9.18 -0.74 -11.80
N SER A 188 9.58 0.19 -12.67
CA SER A 188 8.67 0.77 -13.66
C SER A 188 8.02 -0.33 -14.49
N ARG A 189 6.70 -0.25 -14.69
CA ARG A 189 5.84 -1.25 -15.35
C ARG A 189 5.71 -2.58 -14.59
N GLY A 190 6.23 -2.65 -13.38
CA GLY A 190 6.02 -3.78 -12.48
C GLY A 190 4.56 -3.87 -12.02
N THR A 191 4.14 -5.06 -11.66
CA THR A 191 2.80 -5.35 -11.16
C THR A 191 2.86 -6.14 -9.88
N CYS A 192 1.86 -6.00 -9.03
CA CYS A 192 1.77 -6.77 -7.81
C CYS A 192 0.36 -7.35 -7.62
N LEU A 193 0.32 -8.64 -7.30
CA LEU A 193 -0.85 -9.30 -6.76
C LEU A 193 -0.86 -9.18 -5.24
N LEU A 194 -2.03 -8.87 -4.69
CA LEU A 194 -2.24 -8.77 -3.25
C LEU A 194 -3.22 -9.84 -2.78
N GLN A 195 -2.90 -10.44 -1.64
CA GLN A 195 -3.74 -11.37 -0.93
C GLN A 195 -3.48 -11.26 0.57
N HIS A 196 -4.45 -11.62 1.40
CA HIS A 196 -4.38 -11.34 2.83
C HIS A 196 -4.79 -12.53 3.65
N LEU A 197 -4.10 -12.75 4.77
CA LEU A 197 -4.59 -13.61 5.84
C LEU A 197 -5.76 -12.90 6.53
N ASN A 198 -6.91 -13.56 6.61
CA ASN A 198 -8.02 -13.09 7.44
C ASN A 198 -7.78 -13.55 8.88
N CYS A 199 -7.10 -12.71 9.66
CA CYS A 199 -6.80 -13.01 11.06
C CYS A 199 -8.06 -13.21 11.90
N GLY A 200 -9.15 -12.49 11.60
CA GLY A 200 -10.41 -12.64 12.31
C GLY A 200 -11.04 -14.04 12.17
N ALA A 201 -10.76 -14.75 11.10
CA ALA A 201 -11.22 -16.12 10.89
C ALA A 201 -10.26 -17.19 11.47
N CYS A 202 -9.14 -16.78 12.05
CA CYS A 202 -8.14 -17.68 12.63
C CYS A 202 -8.39 -17.98 14.10
N LYS A 203 -8.24 -19.24 14.49
CA LYS A 203 -7.78 -19.57 15.84
C LYS A 203 -6.27 -19.30 15.91
N ILE A 204 -5.69 -19.15 17.09
CA ILE A 204 -4.25 -18.92 17.23
C ILE A 204 -3.43 -19.97 16.47
N THR A 205 -3.82 -21.23 16.58
CA THR A 205 -3.16 -22.37 15.91
C THR A 205 -3.29 -22.39 14.39
N ASP A 206 -4.19 -21.58 13.82
CA ASP A 206 -4.40 -21.50 12.36
C ASP A 206 -3.48 -20.46 11.71
N VAL A 207 -2.92 -19.55 12.48
CA VAL A 207 -2.19 -18.39 11.96
C VAL A 207 -0.99 -18.80 11.12
N SER A 208 -0.11 -19.67 11.65
CA SER A 208 1.08 -20.10 10.92
C SER A 208 0.73 -20.86 9.63
N LYS A 209 -0.26 -21.73 9.68
CA LYS A 209 -0.76 -22.45 8.52
C LYS A 209 -1.35 -21.49 7.47
N GLY A 210 -2.14 -20.52 7.92
CA GLY A 210 -2.73 -19.52 7.04
C GLY A 210 -1.70 -18.67 6.29
N PHE A 211 -0.61 -18.29 6.95
CA PHE A 211 0.51 -17.61 6.30
C PHE A 211 1.14 -18.46 5.19
N VAL A 212 1.45 -19.71 5.49
CA VAL A 212 2.14 -20.62 4.53
C VAL A 212 1.24 -20.95 3.34
N GLU A 213 0.01 -21.36 3.58
CA GLU A 213 -0.93 -21.72 2.51
C GLU A 213 -1.31 -20.49 1.68
N GLY A 214 -1.51 -19.33 2.32
CA GLY A 214 -1.84 -18.09 1.62
C GLY A 214 -0.70 -17.60 0.74
N MET A 215 0.53 -17.69 1.17
CA MET A 215 1.69 -17.33 0.35
C MET A 215 1.84 -18.28 -0.84
N ARG A 216 1.66 -19.57 -0.66
CA ARG A 216 1.73 -20.57 -1.73
C ARG A 216 0.66 -20.31 -2.79
N ASP A 217 -0.58 -20.10 -2.37
CA ASP A 217 -1.68 -19.77 -3.28
C ASP A 217 -1.42 -18.48 -4.07
N LEU A 218 -0.87 -17.46 -3.42
CA LEU A 218 -0.54 -16.19 -4.08
C LEU A 218 0.59 -16.34 -5.11
N CYS A 219 1.64 -17.09 -4.78
CA CYS A 219 2.74 -17.36 -5.71
C CYS A 219 2.29 -18.19 -6.91
N ASP A 220 1.41 -19.17 -6.70
CA ASP A 220 0.80 -19.96 -7.78
C ASP A 220 -0.04 -19.09 -8.72
N LEU A 221 -0.80 -18.14 -8.19
CA LEU A 221 -1.57 -17.19 -8.98
C LEU A 221 -0.66 -16.26 -9.80
N HIS A 222 0.42 -15.77 -9.21
CA HIS A 222 1.38 -14.89 -9.88
C HIS A 222 1.94 -15.53 -11.15
N SER A 223 2.22 -16.80 -11.12
CA SER A 223 2.76 -17.56 -12.25
C SER A 223 1.78 -17.70 -13.43
N LYS A 224 0.50 -17.38 -13.23
CA LYS A 224 -0.58 -17.56 -14.22
C LYS A 224 -1.12 -16.24 -14.77
N THR A 225 -0.55 -15.11 -14.41
CA THR A 225 -1.15 -13.80 -14.73
C THR A 225 -1.15 -13.43 -16.20
N GLY A 226 -0.07 -13.76 -16.95
CA GLY A 226 0.06 -13.41 -18.37
C GLY A 226 -0.09 -11.91 -18.66
N VAL A 227 0.26 -11.04 -17.69
CA VAL A 227 0.05 -9.59 -17.78
C VAL A 227 0.85 -8.91 -18.88
N ASP A 228 1.95 -9.50 -19.28
CA ASP A 228 2.85 -9.00 -20.33
C ASP A 228 2.25 -9.07 -21.74
N SER A 229 1.17 -9.82 -21.94
CA SER A 229 0.51 -9.98 -23.25
C SER A 229 0.05 -8.65 -23.87
N SER A 230 -0.21 -7.63 -23.06
CA SER A 230 -0.56 -6.29 -23.52
C SER A 230 0.63 -5.47 -24.02
N GLY A 231 1.87 -5.87 -23.70
CA GLY A 231 3.08 -5.10 -23.94
C GLY A 231 3.31 -3.93 -22.96
N GLU A 232 2.40 -3.70 -22.01
CA GLU A 232 2.51 -2.58 -21.06
C GLU A 232 3.24 -2.96 -19.77
N TYR A 233 3.15 -4.21 -19.35
CA TYR A 233 3.69 -4.67 -18.07
C TYR A 233 4.87 -5.61 -18.25
N LEU A 234 5.74 -5.66 -17.23
CA LEU A 234 6.82 -6.63 -17.19
C LEU A 234 6.27 -8.06 -17.10
N PRO A 235 6.96 -9.05 -17.72
CA PRO A 235 6.55 -10.44 -17.63
C PRO A 235 6.73 -11.00 -16.21
N SER A 236 5.80 -11.85 -15.78
CA SER A 236 5.81 -12.43 -14.43
C SER A 236 7.03 -13.31 -14.15
N GLU A 237 7.67 -13.83 -15.18
CA GLU A 237 8.89 -14.64 -15.07
C GLU A 237 10.09 -13.83 -14.58
N THR A 238 10.12 -12.53 -14.87
CA THR A 238 11.20 -11.62 -14.46
C THR A 238 10.79 -10.64 -13.37
N ASP A 239 9.50 -10.29 -13.30
CA ASP A 239 8.92 -9.40 -12.30
C ASP A 239 8.46 -10.24 -11.09
N ARG A 240 9.42 -10.63 -10.26
CA ARG A 240 9.25 -11.62 -9.20
C ARG A 240 8.86 -10.98 -7.88
N GLN A 241 7.60 -10.54 -7.76
CA GLN A 241 7.08 -9.96 -6.52
C GLN A 241 5.58 -10.20 -6.37
N VAL A 242 5.17 -10.44 -5.14
CA VAL A 242 3.78 -10.53 -4.68
C VAL A 242 3.64 -9.74 -3.38
N GLY A 243 2.42 -9.46 -2.94
CA GLY A 243 2.17 -8.77 -1.69
C GLY A 243 1.21 -9.54 -0.82
N PHE A 244 1.74 -10.37 0.08
CA PHE A 244 0.96 -11.06 1.09
C PHE A 244 0.93 -10.27 2.39
N GLY A 245 -0.26 -9.93 2.85
CA GLY A 245 -0.48 -9.19 4.08
C GLY A 245 -1.55 -9.83 4.96
N LEU A 246 -2.18 -9.02 5.79
CA LEU A 246 -3.22 -9.50 6.70
C LEU A 246 -4.30 -8.44 6.90
N LEU A 247 -5.44 -8.88 7.41
CA LEU A 247 -6.52 -8.05 7.88
C LEU A 247 -7.17 -8.67 9.13
N GLY A 248 -8.00 -7.91 9.82
CA GLY A 248 -8.74 -8.43 10.96
C GLY A 248 -7.92 -8.66 12.23
N LEU A 249 -6.77 -7.98 12.40
CA LEU A 249 -5.95 -8.15 13.60
C LEU A 249 -6.73 -7.81 14.88
N ALA A 250 -7.46 -6.70 14.89
CA ALA A 250 -8.24 -6.29 16.06
C ALA A 250 -9.28 -7.36 16.44
N ASN A 251 -9.90 -8.02 15.47
CA ASN A 251 -10.84 -9.12 15.72
C ASN A 251 -10.13 -10.33 16.36
N LEU A 252 -8.97 -10.72 15.84
CA LEU A 252 -8.18 -11.82 16.39
C LEU A 252 -7.77 -11.56 17.84
N LEU A 253 -7.30 -10.35 18.13
CA LEU A 253 -6.91 -9.95 19.47
C LEU A 253 -8.11 -10.00 20.44
N ARG A 254 -9.24 -9.42 20.05
CA ARG A 254 -10.47 -9.44 20.84
C ARG A 254 -10.92 -10.87 21.16
N GLN A 255 -10.97 -11.74 20.15
CA GLN A 255 -11.41 -13.13 20.31
C GLN A 255 -10.58 -13.93 21.32
N ASN A 256 -9.36 -13.51 21.58
CA ASN A 256 -8.43 -14.15 22.51
C ASN A 256 -8.17 -13.34 23.78
N ASN A 257 -8.91 -12.27 24.01
CA ASN A 257 -8.74 -11.35 25.13
C ASN A 257 -7.31 -10.80 25.26
N ILE A 258 -6.73 -10.43 24.12
CA ILE A 258 -5.39 -9.84 24.02
C ILE A 258 -5.56 -8.37 23.66
N THR A 259 -4.91 -7.47 24.39
CA THR A 259 -4.85 -6.05 24.03
C THR A 259 -3.74 -5.80 23.01
N TYR A 260 -3.83 -4.65 22.29
CA TYR A 260 -2.72 -4.23 21.40
C TYR A 260 -1.41 -4.09 22.16
N GLU A 261 -1.45 -3.53 23.37
CA GLU A 261 -0.26 -3.40 24.22
C GLU A 261 0.37 -4.76 24.54
N GLN A 262 -0.43 -5.72 25.00
CA GLN A 262 0.04 -7.08 25.28
C GLN A 262 0.62 -7.76 24.04
N PHE A 263 -0.01 -7.57 22.88
CA PHE A 263 0.49 -8.14 21.63
C PHE A 263 1.81 -7.50 21.19
N GLY A 264 1.94 -6.18 21.30
CA GLY A 264 3.19 -5.46 21.02
C GLY A 264 4.34 -5.94 21.89
N ASP A 265 4.10 -6.10 23.19
CA ASP A 265 5.09 -6.64 24.14
C ASP A 265 5.49 -8.08 23.79
N ALA A 266 4.52 -8.91 23.42
CA ALA A 266 4.79 -10.30 23.02
C ALA A 266 5.56 -10.41 21.70
N LEU A 267 5.27 -9.56 20.74
CA LEU A 267 6.02 -9.47 19.47
C LEU A 267 7.47 -9.05 19.73
N GLN A 268 7.68 -8.02 20.57
CA GLN A 268 9.01 -7.59 20.96
C GLN A 268 9.80 -8.70 21.63
N ALA A 269 9.22 -9.38 22.62
CA ALA A 269 9.86 -10.49 23.30
C ALA A 269 10.26 -11.59 22.30
N THR A 270 9.36 -11.93 21.35
CA THR A 270 9.63 -12.92 20.31
C THR A 270 10.80 -12.48 19.41
N ASN A 271 10.83 -11.23 19.00
CA ASN A 271 11.91 -10.65 18.18
C ASN A 271 13.25 -10.64 18.92
N ASP A 272 13.22 -10.44 20.24
CA ASP A 272 14.40 -10.47 21.12
C ASP A 272 14.84 -11.90 21.48
N GLY A 273 14.15 -12.92 20.96
CA GLY A 273 14.44 -14.33 21.26
C GLY A 273 14.02 -14.77 22.66
N ILE A 274 13.13 -14.01 23.32
CA ILE A 274 12.60 -14.30 24.65
C ILE A 274 11.22 -14.94 24.50
N PRO A 275 10.92 -16.07 25.14
CA PRO A 275 9.58 -16.64 25.10
C PRO A 275 8.54 -15.65 25.64
N GLY A 276 7.55 -15.32 24.82
CA GLY A 276 6.42 -14.51 25.26
C GLY A 276 5.54 -15.25 26.27
N LEU A 277 4.87 -14.50 27.13
CA LEU A 277 4.03 -15.08 28.17
C LEU A 277 2.56 -15.17 27.76
N GLY A 278 1.87 -16.18 28.23
CA GLY A 278 0.42 -16.35 28.06
C GLY A 278 -0.03 -16.48 26.62
N THR A 279 -1.30 -16.18 26.40
CA THR A 279 -1.96 -16.27 25.09
C THR A 279 -1.34 -15.32 24.06
N ALA A 280 -0.96 -14.11 24.47
CA ALA A 280 -0.27 -13.15 23.61
C ALA A 280 1.08 -13.69 23.14
N GLY A 281 1.86 -14.33 24.01
CA GLY A 281 3.12 -14.97 23.66
C GLY A 281 2.94 -16.11 22.66
N LEU A 282 1.91 -16.94 22.82
CA LEU A 282 1.57 -17.99 21.86
C LEU A 282 1.21 -17.42 20.50
N LEU A 283 0.43 -16.34 20.46
CA LEU A 283 0.06 -15.68 19.21
C LEU A 283 1.28 -15.08 18.49
N ALA A 284 2.15 -14.39 19.21
CA ALA A 284 3.38 -13.84 18.66
C ALA A 284 4.29 -14.94 18.07
N ALA A 285 4.42 -16.07 18.76
CA ALA A 285 5.18 -17.23 18.27
C ALA A 285 4.56 -17.81 16.98
N GLU A 286 3.24 -17.88 16.89
CA GLU A 286 2.55 -18.35 15.68
C GLU A 286 2.72 -17.37 14.50
N PHE A 287 2.71 -16.05 14.75
CA PHE A 287 3.07 -15.07 13.73
C PHE A 287 4.50 -15.26 13.22
N TYR A 288 5.46 -15.39 14.13
CA TYR A 288 6.86 -15.62 13.75
C TYR A 288 7.01 -16.88 12.89
N LYS A 289 6.47 -18.00 13.34
CA LYS A 289 6.49 -19.27 12.62
C LYS A 289 5.83 -19.18 11.25
N GLY A 290 4.67 -18.53 11.17
CA GLY A 290 3.93 -18.35 9.93
C GLY A 290 4.67 -17.46 8.93
N ILE A 291 5.23 -16.36 9.39
CA ILE A 291 6.00 -15.44 8.55
C ILE A 291 7.26 -16.12 8.01
N GLN A 292 8.01 -16.85 8.84
CA GLN A 292 9.18 -17.61 8.38
C GLN A 292 8.80 -18.69 7.36
N GLY A 293 7.75 -19.44 7.62
CA GLY A 293 7.26 -20.47 6.70
C GLY A 293 6.77 -19.89 5.36
N ALA A 294 6.05 -18.75 5.40
CA ALA A 294 5.64 -18.05 4.20
C ALA A 294 6.84 -17.50 3.42
N ALA A 295 7.85 -16.98 4.11
CA ALA A 295 9.09 -16.52 3.47
C ALA A 295 9.81 -17.66 2.75
N ASP A 296 9.87 -18.86 3.35
CA ASP A 296 10.46 -20.03 2.70
C ASP A 296 9.69 -20.41 1.43
N VAL A 297 8.37 -20.39 1.47
CA VAL A 297 7.54 -20.60 0.27
C VAL A 297 7.85 -19.56 -0.81
N ALA A 298 7.92 -18.27 -0.45
CA ALA A 298 8.24 -17.20 -1.41
C ALA A 298 9.63 -17.40 -2.05
N ARG A 299 10.61 -17.88 -1.29
CA ARG A 299 11.96 -18.22 -1.80
C ARG A 299 11.93 -19.41 -2.75
N GLU A 300 11.10 -20.44 -2.49
CA GLU A 300 10.88 -21.56 -3.42
C GLU A 300 10.42 -21.06 -4.80
N TYR A 301 9.61 -20.01 -4.84
CA TYR A 301 9.13 -19.36 -6.07
C TYR A 301 10.06 -18.27 -6.61
N ASN A 302 11.25 -18.10 -6.03
CA ASN A 302 12.22 -17.06 -6.39
C ASN A 302 11.66 -15.64 -6.33
N MET A 303 10.81 -15.33 -5.37
CA MET A 303 10.30 -13.97 -5.19
C MET A 303 11.39 -13.06 -4.61
N ASP A 304 11.50 -11.85 -5.17
CA ASP A 304 12.40 -10.81 -4.67
C ASP A 304 11.78 -10.06 -3.48
N ARG A 305 10.46 -9.92 -3.49
CA ARG A 305 9.64 -9.35 -2.41
C ARG A 305 8.31 -10.10 -2.36
N ALA A 306 7.77 -10.27 -1.16
CA ALA A 306 6.59 -11.11 -1.00
C ALA A 306 5.57 -10.63 0.05
N PHE A 307 5.96 -9.78 0.98
CA PHE A 307 5.08 -9.26 2.03
C PHE A 307 4.75 -7.80 1.84
N ALA A 308 3.49 -7.45 2.02
CA ALA A 308 3.01 -6.09 2.02
C ALA A 308 1.76 -5.95 2.91
N ILE A 309 1.75 -4.98 3.80
CA ILE A 309 0.56 -4.67 4.60
C ILE A 309 -0.22 -3.56 3.90
N ALA A 310 -1.24 -3.96 3.15
CA ALA A 310 -2.10 -3.08 2.38
C ALA A 310 -3.27 -2.55 3.23
N PRO A 311 -3.92 -1.43 2.85
CA PRO A 311 -5.07 -0.89 3.60
C PRO A 311 -6.28 -1.81 3.72
N THR A 312 -6.48 -2.74 2.82
CA THR A 312 -7.47 -3.84 2.81
C THR A 312 -8.94 -3.47 3.03
N ALA A 313 -9.34 -2.22 2.97
CA ALA A 313 -10.70 -1.79 3.31
C ALA A 313 -11.79 -2.62 2.60
N SER A 314 -11.72 -2.77 1.28
CA SER A 314 -12.71 -3.53 0.50
C SER A 314 -12.72 -5.03 0.84
N CYS A 315 -11.57 -5.60 1.16
CA CYS A 315 -11.45 -7.01 1.53
C CYS A 315 -12.03 -7.24 2.92
N SER A 316 -11.70 -6.36 3.88
CA SER A 316 -12.15 -6.48 5.26
C SER A 316 -13.67 -6.42 5.40
N TYR A 317 -14.34 -5.53 4.66
CA TYR A 317 -15.81 -5.41 4.71
C TYR A 317 -16.56 -6.66 4.22
N ARG A 318 -15.91 -7.47 3.38
CA ARG A 318 -16.46 -8.74 2.91
C ARG A 318 -16.06 -9.95 3.76
N SER A 319 -15.14 -9.73 4.70
CA SER A 319 -14.59 -10.77 5.55
C SER A 319 -15.30 -10.78 6.91
N LYS A 320 -15.57 -11.96 7.41
CA LYS A 320 -16.17 -12.16 8.73
C LYS A 320 -15.19 -12.86 9.65
N ASP A 321 -15.27 -12.51 10.93
CA ASP A 321 -14.55 -13.20 11.98
C ASP A 321 -15.31 -14.47 12.46
N LEU A 322 -14.75 -15.18 13.44
CA LEU A 322 -15.33 -16.42 13.97
C LEU A 322 -16.69 -16.21 14.64
N GLU A 323 -17.01 -14.99 15.06
CA GLU A 323 -18.28 -14.66 15.71
C GLU A 323 -19.28 -13.99 14.75
N GLY A 324 -18.91 -13.80 13.47
CA GLY A 324 -19.76 -13.22 12.44
C GLY A 324 -19.67 -11.70 12.33
N PHE A 325 -18.81 -11.04 13.09
CA PHE A 325 -18.54 -9.61 12.94
C PHE A 325 -17.70 -9.33 11.69
N THR A 326 -17.77 -8.11 11.20
CA THR A 326 -16.92 -7.65 10.09
C THR A 326 -15.47 -7.56 10.57
N CYS A 327 -14.54 -8.01 9.75
CA CYS A 327 -13.11 -7.88 10.04
C CYS A 327 -12.66 -6.43 9.86
N THR A 328 -11.78 -5.98 10.76
CA THR A 328 -11.14 -4.67 10.67
C THR A 328 -10.14 -4.63 9.50
N PRO A 329 -9.92 -3.47 8.86
CA PRO A 329 -8.86 -3.33 7.89
C PRO A 329 -7.49 -3.57 8.54
N GLU A 330 -6.61 -4.26 7.83
CA GLU A 330 -5.19 -4.49 8.10
C GLU A 330 -4.84 -4.76 9.60
N ILE A 331 -3.80 -4.12 10.14
CA ILE A 331 -3.35 -4.31 11.53
C ILE A 331 -3.80 -3.20 12.48
N ALA A 332 -4.31 -2.09 11.94
CA ALA A 332 -4.68 -0.94 12.75
C ALA A 332 -5.95 -1.20 13.58
N PRO A 333 -6.05 -0.67 14.80
CA PRO A 333 -7.31 -0.57 15.49
C PRO A 333 -8.23 0.40 14.72
N PRO A 334 -9.55 0.11 14.60
CA PRO A 334 -10.45 1.01 13.91
C PRO A 334 -10.71 2.27 14.73
N ILE A 335 -11.15 3.34 14.06
CA ILE A 335 -11.53 4.59 14.74
C ILE A 335 -12.81 4.42 15.57
N ALA A 336 -13.69 3.52 15.14
CA ALA A 336 -14.94 3.21 15.82
C ALA A 336 -15.31 1.72 15.63
N ARG A 337 -16.11 1.15 16.54
CA ARG A 337 -16.57 -0.24 16.48
C ARG A 337 -17.56 -0.49 15.35
N SER A 338 -18.19 0.55 14.83
CA SER A 338 -19.12 0.48 13.72
C SER A 338 -18.84 1.66 12.77
N VAL A 339 -18.86 1.40 11.47
CA VAL A 339 -18.64 2.41 10.44
C VAL A 339 -19.73 2.32 9.37
N ASP A 340 -20.22 3.48 8.97
CA ASP A 340 -21.10 3.62 7.82
C ASP A 340 -20.28 3.93 6.58
N ARG A 341 -20.54 3.22 5.49
CA ARG A 341 -19.87 3.44 4.22
C ARG A 341 -20.86 3.41 3.08
N ASP A 342 -20.79 4.41 2.23
CA ASP A 342 -21.52 4.40 0.98
C ASP A 342 -20.86 3.43 -0.01
N SER A 343 -21.60 2.37 -0.34
CA SER A 343 -21.17 1.37 -1.31
C SER A 343 -21.39 1.82 -2.78
N GLY A 344 -22.03 2.97 -2.99
CA GLY A 344 -22.43 3.47 -4.30
C GLY A 344 -23.59 2.68 -4.90
N THR A 345 -23.42 1.39 -5.10
CA THR A 345 -24.44 0.51 -5.73
C THR A 345 -25.59 0.12 -4.77
N PHE A 346 -25.25 -0.10 -3.49
CA PHE A 346 -26.19 -0.59 -2.47
C PHE A 346 -26.55 0.47 -1.40
N GLY A 347 -26.16 1.74 -1.63
CA GLY A 347 -26.32 2.80 -0.64
C GLY A 347 -25.39 2.65 0.55
N VAL A 348 -25.74 3.31 1.65
CA VAL A 348 -24.97 3.26 2.90
C VAL A 348 -25.12 1.89 3.55
N GLN A 349 -23.97 1.26 3.83
CA GLN A 349 -23.89 -0.01 4.56
C GLN A 349 -23.19 0.23 5.89
N THR A 350 -23.73 -0.33 6.96
CA THR A 350 -23.12 -0.30 8.29
C THR A 350 -22.30 -1.57 8.52
N TYR A 351 -21.04 -1.40 8.89
CA TYR A 351 -20.14 -2.50 9.24
C TYR A 351 -19.83 -2.47 10.73
N ASN A 352 -20.11 -3.59 11.41
CA ASN A 352 -19.90 -3.75 12.84
C ASN A 352 -18.72 -4.71 13.08
N TYR A 353 -17.68 -4.21 13.74
CA TYR A 353 -16.48 -4.97 14.09
C TYR A 353 -16.58 -5.75 15.41
N GLY A 354 -17.69 -5.62 16.12
CA GLY A 354 -17.85 -6.17 17.45
C GLY A 354 -17.11 -5.32 18.50
N ASP A 355 -16.78 -5.94 19.62
CA ASP A 355 -16.18 -5.26 20.77
C ASP A 355 -14.63 -5.22 20.68
N VAL A 356 -14.11 -4.75 19.55
CA VAL A 356 -12.67 -4.57 19.35
C VAL A 356 -12.17 -3.31 20.06
N GLU A 357 -10.88 -3.27 20.39
CA GLU A 357 -10.25 -2.03 20.82
C GLU A 357 -10.24 -1.02 19.66
N ILE A 358 -10.56 0.23 19.94
CA ILE A 358 -10.53 1.33 18.98
C ILE A 358 -9.28 2.19 19.16
N ALA A 359 -8.95 3.01 18.15
CA ALA A 359 -7.72 3.80 18.13
C ALA A 359 -7.52 4.67 19.37
N SER A 360 -8.58 5.32 19.89
CA SER A 360 -8.52 6.15 21.08
C SER A 360 -8.28 5.37 22.39
N GLU A 361 -8.69 4.11 22.45
CA GLU A 361 -8.44 3.21 23.59
C GLU A 361 -7.02 2.64 23.56
N VAL A 362 -6.55 2.29 22.37
CA VAL A 362 -5.19 1.73 22.16
C VAL A 362 -4.12 2.80 22.37
N GLY A 363 -4.33 3.98 21.79
CA GLY A 363 -3.33 5.03 21.75
C GLY A 363 -2.23 4.81 20.71
N TRP A 364 -1.51 5.90 20.40
CA TRP A 364 -0.49 5.88 19.36
C TRP A 364 0.68 4.95 19.68
N ASP A 365 1.20 5.02 20.90
CA ASP A 365 2.41 4.29 21.29
C ASP A 365 2.21 2.77 21.23
N ALA A 366 1.09 2.27 21.74
CA ALA A 366 0.77 0.85 21.71
C ALA A 366 0.54 0.33 20.27
N TYR A 367 -0.16 1.09 19.44
CA TYR A 367 -0.34 0.75 18.04
C TYR A 367 0.98 0.78 17.27
N LYS A 368 1.77 1.86 17.42
CA LYS A 368 3.07 2.00 16.78
C LYS A 368 4.00 0.84 17.15
N LYS A 369 4.00 0.42 18.41
CA LYS A 369 4.79 -0.74 18.86
C LYS A 369 4.41 -2.02 18.11
N VAL A 370 3.11 -2.32 17.99
CA VAL A 370 2.65 -3.47 17.20
C VAL A 370 3.11 -3.36 15.75
N ALA A 371 2.93 -2.20 15.13
CA ALA A 371 3.33 -1.96 13.75
C ALA A 371 4.85 -2.14 13.58
N ASP A 372 5.66 -1.51 14.40
CA ASP A 372 7.12 -1.55 14.32
C ASP A 372 7.65 -2.98 14.54
N GLU A 373 7.15 -3.69 15.55
CA GLU A 373 7.61 -5.06 15.86
C GLU A 373 7.17 -6.06 14.79
N LEU A 374 5.99 -5.90 14.23
CA LEU A 374 5.53 -6.74 13.12
C LEU A 374 6.32 -6.46 11.84
N MET A 375 6.60 -5.19 11.54
CA MET A 375 7.44 -4.81 10.40
C MET A 375 8.87 -5.32 10.58
N TYR A 376 9.43 -5.24 11.79
CA TYR A 376 10.73 -5.80 12.09
C TYR A 376 10.78 -7.31 11.77
N MET A 377 9.77 -8.07 12.21
CA MET A 377 9.65 -9.51 11.94
C MET A 377 9.57 -9.81 10.43
N LEU A 378 8.77 -9.05 9.68
CA LEU A 378 8.64 -9.19 8.24
C LEU A 378 9.91 -8.77 7.49
N GLN A 379 10.56 -7.70 7.92
CA GLN A 379 11.77 -7.17 7.29
C GLN A 379 12.95 -8.15 7.43
N HIS A 380 13.05 -8.87 8.53
CA HIS A 380 14.10 -9.88 8.74
C HIS A 380 14.02 -11.07 7.79
N THR A 381 12.89 -11.25 7.10
CA THR A 381 12.79 -12.23 6.02
C THR A 381 13.56 -11.80 4.76
N GLY A 382 13.88 -10.51 4.62
CA GLY A 382 14.43 -9.91 3.41
C GLY A 382 13.41 -9.73 2.28
N LEU A 383 12.12 -9.98 2.52
CA LEU A 383 11.07 -10.03 1.50
C LEU A 383 9.95 -9.01 1.70
N LEU A 384 10.09 -8.08 2.64
CA LEU A 384 9.08 -7.05 2.87
C LEU A 384 9.16 -5.95 1.80
N HIS A 385 8.03 -5.65 1.16
CA HIS A 385 7.85 -4.40 0.41
C HIS A 385 7.77 -3.20 1.35
N GLY A 386 6.70 -3.13 2.10
CA GLY A 386 6.39 -2.03 2.98
C GLY A 386 5.05 -2.18 3.69
N TYR A 387 4.62 -1.10 4.28
CA TYR A 387 3.41 -0.98 5.06
C TYR A 387 2.69 0.32 4.73
N SER A 388 1.41 0.25 4.42
CA SER A 388 0.56 1.42 4.32
C SER A 388 0.19 1.87 5.73
N PHE A 389 0.98 2.80 6.24
CA PHE A 389 0.91 3.23 7.62
C PHE A 389 -0.30 4.14 7.85
N ASN A 390 -1.20 3.69 8.73
CA ASN A 390 -2.34 4.49 9.15
C ASN A 390 -2.04 5.31 10.39
N SER A 391 -2.53 6.54 10.39
CA SER A 391 -2.47 7.44 11.54
C SER A 391 -3.76 8.26 11.61
N TRP A 392 -4.06 8.77 12.80
CA TRP A 392 -5.28 9.52 13.06
C TRP A 392 -4.94 10.86 13.71
N SER A 393 -5.47 11.96 13.17
CA SER A 393 -5.27 13.32 13.68
C SER A 393 -5.70 13.50 15.14
N ASP A 394 -6.63 12.68 15.59
CA ASP A 394 -7.12 12.71 16.98
C ASP A 394 -6.15 12.03 17.97
N VAL A 395 -5.20 11.27 17.47
CA VAL A 395 -4.28 10.44 18.27
C VAL A 395 -2.83 10.85 18.11
N VAL A 396 -2.47 11.48 16.98
CA VAL A 396 -1.10 11.86 16.64
C VAL A 396 -1.03 13.30 16.14
N THR A 397 0.08 13.99 16.45
CA THR A 397 0.38 15.32 15.93
C THR A 397 1.31 15.18 14.74
N TYR A 398 0.92 15.77 13.60
CA TYR A 398 1.77 15.82 12.41
C TYR A 398 2.68 17.05 12.46
N ASP A 399 3.95 16.84 12.73
CA ASP A 399 5.02 17.82 12.78
C ASP A 399 6.32 17.26 12.20
N GLU A 400 7.43 17.99 12.30
CA GLU A 400 8.73 17.51 11.81
C GLU A 400 9.18 16.27 12.57
N GLN A 401 8.94 16.19 13.87
CA GLN A 401 9.30 15.03 14.69
C GLN A 401 8.56 13.78 14.20
N PHE A 402 7.28 13.91 13.87
CA PHE A 402 6.50 12.79 13.28
C PHE A 402 7.15 12.25 12.01
N VAL A 403 7.60 13.13 11.12
CA VAL A 403 8.27 12.73 9.86
C VAL A 403 9.61 12.04 10.17
N GLU A 404 10.39 12.57 11.08
CA GLU A 404 11.69 12.01 11.50
C GLU A 404 11.54 10.62 12.13
N GLU A 405 10.55 10.43 12.98
CA GLU A 405 10.24 9.13 13.59
C GLU A 405 9.69 8.11 12.58
N TRP A 406 9.00 8.58 11.56
CA TRP A 406 8.48 7.72 10.50
C TRP A 406 9.59 7.29 9.52
N LEU A 407 10.58 8.14 9.24
CA LEU A 407 11.71 7.83 8.36
C LEU A 407 12.63 6.75 8.94
#